data_e2fc61c00d81223bfefcc173ace3f3e3
#
_entry.id   e2fc61c00d81223bfefcc173ace3f3e3
#
_cell.length_a   1.000
_cell.length_b   1.000
_cell.length_c   1.000
_cell.angle_alpha   90.00
_cell.angle_beta   90.00
_cell.angle_gamma   90.00
#
_symmetry.space_group_name_H-M   'P 1'
#
loop_
_entity.id
_entity.type
_entity.pdbx_description
1 polymer ?
#
loop_
_entity_poly.entity_id
_entity_poly.type
_entity_poly.pdbx_seq_one_letter_code
_entity_poly.pdbx_strand_id
1 'polypeptide(L)'
;MKPLLAKDLAAFMQRFNNFKDGEFRSLEVISPTIMKIILAGQDETRAFDWISLELEFNGVSDARLLDSAKLHLVNMSEGINLIYDRNFAFAVGEYNNLSNIKDSACYIVCRDLKYKESRF
;
A
#
# COMPACT_ATOMS: atom_id res chain seq x y z
N MET A 1 -6.89 -12.83 -6.71
CA MET A 1 -5.75 -11.96 -6.35
C MET A 1 -4.44 -12.70 -6.52
N LYS A 2 -3.41 -11.98 -6.92
CA LYS A 2 -2.06 -12.53 -7.09
C LYS A 2 -1.23 -12.24 -5.85
N PRO A 3 -0.36 -13.18 -5.41
CA PRO A 3 0.58 -12.87 -4.35
C PRO A 3 1.60 -11.82 -4.80
N LEU A 4 1.94 -10.90 -3.91
CA LEU A 4 3.03 -9.95 -4.13
C LEU A 4 4.22 -10.44 -3.30
N LEU A 5 5.25 -10.94 -3.97
CA LEU A 5 6.40 -11.53 -3.30
C LEU A 5 7.44 -10.48 -2.97
N ALA A 6 8.23 -10.74 -1.92
CA ALA A 6 9.29 -9.83 -1.48
C ALA A 6 10.25 -9.47 -2.61
N LYS A 7 10.63 -10.46 -3.44
CA LYS A 7 11.56 -10.25 -4.57
C LYS A 7 11.01 -9.33 -5.65
N ASP A 8 9.68 -9.12 -5.70
CA ASP A 8 9.01 -8.35 -6.74
C ASP A 8 8.64 -6.93 -6.27
N LEU A 9 8.86 -6.61 -4.99
CA LEU A 9 8.43 -5.32 -4.43
C LEU A 9 9.04 -4.12 -5.13
N ALA A 10 10.34 -4.15 -5.39
CA ALA A 10 11.04 -3.01 -5.99
C ALA A 10 10.48 -2.69 -7.38
N ALA A 11 10.33 -3.71 -8.23
CA ALA A 11 9.79 -3.54 -9.58
C ALA A 11 8.32 -3.09 -9.54
N PHE A 12 7.54 -3.66 -8.62
CA PHE A 12 6.14 -3.30 -8.44
C PHE A 12 6.00 -1.82 -8.05
N MET A 13 6.77 -1.35 -7.08
CA MET A 13 6.71 0.04 -6.64
C MET A 13 7.21 1.01 -7.72
N GLN A 14 8.25 0.62 -8.46
CA GLN A 14 8.75 1.43 -9.57
C GLN A 14 7.70 1.61 -10.66
N ARG A 15 6.94 0.56 -10.95
CA ARG A 15 5.88 0.58 -11.96
C ARG A 15 4.85 1.69 -11.70
N PHE A 16 4.54 1.94 -10.44
CA PHE A 16 3.57 2.95 -10.04
C PHE A 16 4.19 4.23 -9.48
N ASN A 17 5.52 4.39 -9.63
CA ASN A 17 6.25 5.52 -9.06
C ASN A 17 5.94 5.73 -7.58
N ASN A 18 5.89 4.63 -6.81
CA ASN A 18 5.56 4.62 -5.38
C ASN A 18 4.21 5.27 -5.06
N PHE A 19 3.30 5.34 -6.04
CA PHE A 19 2.00 6.01 -5.92
C PHE A 19 2.11 7.49 -5.52
N LYS A 20 3.24 8.14 -5.88
CA LYS A 20 3.39 9.58 -5.65
C LYS A 20 2.33 10.32 -6.42
N ASP A 21 1.65 11.25 -5.74
CA ASP A 21 0.54 12.01 -6.27
C ASP A 21 -0.66 11.14 -6.71
N GLY A 22 -0.71 9.90 -6.24
CA GLY A 22 -1.84 9.02 -6.42
C GLY A 22 -2.98 9.31 -5.45
N GLU A 23 -3.94 8.39 -5.39
CA GLU A 23 -5.09 8.51 -4.51
C GLU A 23 -5.16 7.34 -3.54
N PHE A 24 -5.46 7.62 -2.28
CA PHE A 24 -5.80 6.61 -1.27
C PHE A 24 -7.33 6.55 -1.20
N ARG A 25 -7.93 5.52 -1.81
CA ARG A 25 -9.37 5.50 -2.07
C ARG A 25 -10.17 4.81 -0.99
N SER A 26 -9.69 3.70 -0.46
CA SER A 26 -10.42 3.00 0.59
C SER A 26 -9.51 2.22 1.51
N LEU A 27 -10.00 2.01 2.73
CA LEU A 27 -9.37 1.20 3.75
C LEU A 27 -10.48 0.38 4.42
N GLU A 28 -10.32 -0.95 4.44
CA GLU A 28 -11.32 -1.86 4.99
C GLU A 28 -10.66 -2.86 5.92
N VAL A 29 -11.18 -2.99 7.12
CA VAL A 29 -10.80 -4.04 8.07
C VAL A 29 -11.76 -5.20 7.87
N ILE A 30 -11.28 -6.29 7.25
CA ILE A 30 -12.09 -7.47 6.97
C ILE A 30 -12.19 -8.34 8.23
N SER A 31 -11.08 -8.48 8.94
CA SER A 31 -10.98 -9.19 10.20
C SER A 31 -9.82 -8.61 11.01
N PRO A 32 -9.61 -9.03 12.27
CA PRO A 32 -8.47 -8.54 13.05
C PRO A 32 -7.10 -8.76 12.41
N THR A 33 -6.99 -9.73 11.50
CA THR A 33 -5.72 -10.06 10.84
C THR A 33 -5.72 -9.86 9.34
N ILE A 34 -6.83 -9.39 8.75
CA ILE A 34 -6.95 -9.17 7.31
C ILE A 34 -7.46 -7.77 7.04
N MET A 35 -6.71 -7.01 6.26
CA MET A 35 -7.05 -5.64 5.87
C MET A 35 -6.88 -5.47 4.38
N LYS A 36 -7.63 -4.52 3.81
CA LYS A 36 -7.61 -4.23 2.38
C LYS A 36 -7.56 -2.73 2.17
N ILE A 37 -6.72 -2.29 1.22
CA ILE A 37 -6.72 -0.90 0.76
C ILE A 37 -6.90 -0.85 -0.74
N ILE A 38 -7.45 0.26 -1.23
CA ILE A 38 -7.52 0.56 -2.65
C ILE A 38 -6.79 1.87 -2.90
N LEU A 39 -5.83 1.82 -3.81
CA LEU A 39 -5.06 2.96 -4.27
C LEU A 39 -5.35 3.20 -5.75
N ALA A 40 -5.16 4.41 -6.21
CA ALA A 40 -5.15 4.71 -7.63
C ALA A 40 -3.84 5.40 -7.98
N GLY A 41 -3.28 5.03 -9.11
CA GLY A 41 -2.02 5.59 -9.57
C GLY A 41 -1.83 5.39 -11.07
N GLN A 42 -0.79 6.03 -11.59
CA GLN A 42 -0.42 5.89 -12.98
C GLN A 42 0.48 4.70 -13.17
N ASP A 43 0.18 3.87 -14.18
CA ASP A 43 0.87 2.64 -14.46
C ASP A 43 1.87 2.84 -15.61
N GLU A 44 3.15 2.81 -15.32
CA GLU A 44 4.22 2.97 -16.30
C GLU A 44 4.10 1.94 -17.45
N THR A 45 3.67 0.71 -17.14
CA THR A 45 3.54 -0.35 -18.15
C THR A 45 2.34 -0.16 -19.07
N ARG A 46 1.46 0.80 -18.76
CA ARG A 46 0.27 1.14 -19.55
C ARG A 46 0.30 2.60 -20.01
N ALA A 47 1.48 3.09 -20.38
CA ALA A 47 1.68 4.46 -20.84
C ALA A 47 1.15 5.51 -19.85
N PHE A 48 1.31 5.25 -18.55
CA PHE A 48 0.90 6.11 -17.45
C PHE A 48 -0.62 6.30 -17.33
N ASP A 49 -1.42 5.38 -17.88
CA ASP A 49 -2.85 5.36 -17.61
C ASP A 49 -3.11 5.14 -16.12
N TRP A 50 -4.16 5.77 -15.62
CA TRP A 50 -4.61 5.56 -14.25
C TRP A 50 -5.29 4.20 -14.11
N ILE A 51 -4.92 3.48 -13.06
CA ILE A 51 -5.59 2.24 -12.67
C ILE A 51 -5.87 2.24 -11.18
N SER A 52 -6.81 1.39 -10.76
CA SER A 52 -7.02 1.08 -9.35
C SER A 52 -6.25 -0.16 -8.98
N LEU A 53 -5.67 -0.15 -7.79
CA LEU A 53 -4.93 -1.27 -7.24
C LEU A 53 -5.48 -1.61 -5.87
N GLU A 54 -5.89 -2.87 -5.70
CA GLU A 54 -6.34 -3.40 -4.43
C GLU A 54 -5.20 -4.19 -3.80
N LEU A 55 -4.85 -3.86 -2.55
CA LEU A 55 -3.88 -4.59 -1.76
C LEU A 55 -4.58 -5.27 -0.60
N GLU A 56 -4.32 -6.56 -0.42
CA GLU A 56 -4.84 -7.32 0.71
C GLU A 56 -3.68 -7.75 1.60
N PHE A 57 -3.78 -7.38 2.88
CA PHE A 57 -2.79 -7.66 3.91
C PHE A 57 -3.31 -8.80 4.77
N ASN A 58 -2.58 -9.91 4.79
CA ASN A 58 -2.94 -11.11 5.55
C ASN A 58 -1.92 -11.38 6.66
N GLY A 59 -2.40 -11.83 7.80
CA GLY A 59 -1.55 -12.04 8.96
C GLY A 59 -1.04 -10.72 9.53
N VAL A 60 -1.93 -9.73 9.62
CA VAL A 60 -1.59 -8.42 10.19
C VAL A 60 -1.25 -8.58 11.66
N SER A 61 -0.09 -8.09 12.06
CA SER A 61 0.41 -8.14 13.43
C SER A 61 0.44 -6.78 14.11
N ASP A 62 0.50 -5.68 13.33
CA ASP A 62 0.52 -4.34 13.85
C ASP A 62 0.00 -3.38 12.79
N ALA A 63 -0.75 -2.37 13.19
CA ALA A 63 -1.29 -1.40 12.25
C ALA A 63 -1.70 -0.11 12.98
N ARG A 64 -1.56 1.00 12.26
CA ARG A 64 -2.19 2.27 12.63
C ARG A 64 -3.02 2.70 11.43
N LEU A 65 -4.33 2.80 11.63
CA LEU A 65 -5.26 3.05 10.55
C LEU A 65 -5.85 4.45 10.64
N LEU A 66 -6.22 4.98 9.48
CA LEU A 66 -6.93 6.24 9.38
C LEU A 66 -8.43 5.98 9.33
N ASP A 67 -9.21 6.91 9.85
CA ASP A 67 -10.65 6.92 9.65
C ASP A 67 -10.94 7.02 8.15
N SER A 68 -11.78 6.13 7.63
CA SER A 68 -12.12 6.09 6.20
C SER A 68 -12.71 7.42 5.71
N ALA A 69 -13.38 8.18 6.57
CA ALA A 69 -13.88 9.51 6.23
C ALA A 69 -12.78 10.54 6.00
N LYS A 70 -11.54 10.25 6.42
CA LYS A 70 -10.40 11.16 6.31
C LYS A 70 -9.39 10.76 5.25
N LEU A 71 -9.64 9.70 4.49
CA LEU A 71 -8.68 9.21 3.48
C LEU A 71 -8.39 10.26 2.40
N HIS A 72 -9.37 11.05 2.04
CA HIS A 72 -9.20 12.11 1.03
C HIS A 72 -8.29 13.25 1.50
N LEU A 73 -7.99 13.33 2.80
CA LEU A 73 -7.09 14.32 3.37
C LEU A 73 -5.64 13.83 3.42
N VAL A 74 -5.38 12.57 3.06
CA VAL A 74 -4.04 11.99 3.10
C VAL A 74 -3.17 12.68 2.05
N ASN A 75 -2.00 13.15 2.49
CA ASN A 75 -1.03 13.74 1.58
C ASN A 75 -0.25 12.62 0.88
N MET A 76 -0.50 12.45 -0.43
CA MET A 76 0.14 11.44 -1.25
C MET A 76 1.34 11.97 -2.05
N SER A 77 1.85 13.16 -1.73
CA SER A 77 2.98 13.73 -2.45
C SER A 77 4.24 12.87 -2.39
N GLU A 78 4.44 12.14 -1.30
CA GLU A 78 5.55 11.19 -1.14
C GLU A 78 5.14 9.75 -1.47
N GLY A 79 3.86 9.53 -1.77
CA GLY A 79 3.32 8.21 -2.10
C GLY A 79 3.24 7.27 -0.91
N ILE A 80 3.48 5.99 -1.18
CA ILE A 80 3.49 4.94 -0.16
C ILE A 80 4.80 4.18 -0.22
N ASN A 81 5.09 3.44 0.86
CA ASN A 81 6.20 2.48 0.88
C ASN A 81 5.67 1.09 1.16
N LEU A 82 6.26 0.12 0.46
CA LEU A 82 6.14 -1.31 0.75
C LEU A 82 7.55 -1.85 0.92
N ILE A 83 7.85 -2.37 2.09
CA ILE A 83 9.16 -2.96 2.38
C ILE A 83 8.99 -4.37 2.96
N TYR A 84 10.04 -5.16 2.88
CA TYR A 84 10.07 -6.49 3.47
C TYR A 84 11.35 -6.68 4.29
N ASP A 85 11.16 -7.00 5.58
CA ASP A 85 12.21 -7.40 6.50
C ASP A 85 11.56 -8.36 7.48
N ARG A 86 11.57 -9.66 7.12
CA ARG A 86 10.87 -10.76 7.81
C ARG A 86 9.35 -10.66 7.71
N ASN A 87 8.80 -9.45 7.64
CA ASN A 87 7.40 -9.17 7.41
C ASN A 87 7.29 -8.10 6.35
N PHE A 88 6.13 -8.06 5.67
CA PHE A 88 5.79 -6.94 4.81
C PHE A 88 5.33 -5.78 5.66
N ALA A 89 5.69 -4.58 5.25
CA ALA A 89 5.21 -3.38 5.90
C ALA A 89 4.82 -2.34 4.85
N PHE A 90 3.64 -1.77 5.07
CA PHE A 90 3.08 -0.69 4.26
C PHE A 90 3.04 0.57 5.10
N ALA A 91 3.35 1.71 4.50
CA ALA A 91 3.17 3.00 5.15
C ALA A 91 2.86 4.08 4.11
N VAL A 92 2.07 5.08 4.52
CA VAL A 92 1.91 6.30 3.74
C VAL A 92 3.11 7.19 4.04
N GLY A 93 3.80 7.63 2.99
CA GLY A 93 5.02 8.43 3.09
C GLY A 93 6.27 7.67 2.71
N GLU A 94 7.43 8.29 2.87
CA GLU A 94 8.71 7.72 2.50
C GLU A 94 9.48 7.26 3.75
N TYR A 95 9.62 5.94 3.91
CA TYR A 95 10.29 5.31 5.04
C TYR A 95 11.19 4.18 4.53
N ASN A 96 12.40 4.09 5.06
CA ASN A 96 13.43 3.19 4.55
C ASN A 96 13.57 1.87 5.32
N ASN A 97 13.00 1.78 6.52
CA ASN A 97 13.12 0.58 7.34
C ASN A 97 11.90 0.38 8.23
N LEU A 98 11.79 -0.82 8.78
CA LEU A 98 10.65 -1.24 9.57
C LEU A 98 10.47 -0.43 10.86
N SER A 99 11.57 0.00 11.48
CA SER A 99 11.47 0.77 12.73
C SER A 99 10.89 2.17 12.50
N ASN A 100 11.20 2.79 11.35
CA ASN A 100 10.72 4.13 11.03
C ASN A 100 9.30 4.13 10.47
N ILE A 101 8.84 3.01 9.91
CA ILE A 101 7.52 2.92 9.30
C ILE A 101 6.40 3.21 10.31
N LYS A 102 6.66 2.92 11.59
CA LYS A 102 5.70 3.16 12.68
C LYS A 102 5.52 4.65 13.00
N ASP A 103 6.34 5.51 12.43
CA ASP A 103 6.18 6.96 12.55
C ASP A 103 5.13 7.49 11.58
N SER A 104 4.72 6.69 10.60
CA SER A 104 3.67 7.07 9.65
C SER A 104 2.33 7.20 10.35
N ALA A 105 1.49 8.12 9.84
CA ALA A 105 0.11 8.26 10.29
C ALA A 105 -0.74 7.04 9.94
N CYS A 106 -0.33 6.26 8.94
CA CYS A 106 -1.02 5.05 8.51
C CYS A 106 0.01 4.00 8.09
N TYR A 107 0.03 2.85 8.78
CA TYR A 107 0.93 1.76 8.44
C TYR A 107 0.26 0.41 8.75
N ILE A 108 0.73 -0.64 8.06
CA ILE A 108 0.27 -2.01 8.28
C ILE A 108 1.48 -2.93 8.18
N VAL A 109 1.68 -3.78 9.20
CA VAL A 109 2.70 -4.83 9.20
C VAL A 109 2.00 -6.16 9.08
N CYS A 110 2.39 -6.99 8.12
CA CYS A 110 1.71 -8.26 7.87
C CYS A 110 2.68 -9.34 7.40
N ARG A 111 2.19 -10.59 7.36
CA ARG A 111 2.97 -11.74 6.92
C ARG A 111 2.93 -11.93 5.41
N ASP A 112 1.76 -11.79 4.80
CA ASP A 112 1.53 -12.02 3.38
C ASP A 112 0.80 -10.86 2.73
N LEU A 113 1.09 -10.64 1.45
CA LEU A 113 0.53 -9.54 0.69
C LEU A 113 0.04 -10.05 -0.65
N LYS A 114 -1.16 -9.61 -1.06
CA LYS A 114 -1.76 -9.91 -2.36
C LYS A 114 -2.24 -8.63 -3.03
N TYR A 115 -2.35 -8.67 -4.35
CA TYR A 115 -2.82 -7.51 -5.09
C TYR A 115 -3.73 -7.90 -6.24
N LYS A 116 -4.54 -6.95 -6.67
CA LYS A 116 -5.41 -7.06 -7.83
C LYS A 116 -5.50 -5.71 -8.53
N GLU A 117 -5.29 -5.74 -9.84
CA GLU A 117 -5.45 -4.56 -10.69
C GLU A 117 -6.89 -4.48 -11.18
N SER A 118 -7.41 -3.25 -11.31
CA SER A 118 -8.72 -3.02 -11.88
C SER A 118 -8.76 -1.64 -12.55
N ARG A 119 -9.84 -1.40 -13.30
CA ARG A 119 -10.02 -0.12 -13.96
C ARG A 119 -10.17 1.01 -12.94
N PHE A 120 -9.62 2.14 -13.32
CA PHE A 120 -9.78 3.39 -12.57
C PHE A 120 -11.26 3.91 -12.62
#